data_f78a00382fcb4689213eceafc977f9a0
#
_entry.id   f78a00382fcb4689213eceafc977f9a0
#
_cell.length_a   1.000
_cell.length_b   1.000
_cell.length_c   1.000
_cell.angle_alpha   90.00
_cell.angle_beta   90.00
_cell.angle_gamma   90.00
#
_symmetry.space_group_name_H-M   'P 1'
#
loop_
_entity.id
_entity.type
_entity.pdbx_description
1 polymer ?
#
loop_
_entity_poly.entity_id
_entity_poly.type
_entity_poly.pdbx_seq_one_letter_code
_entity_poly.pdbx_strand_id
1 'polypeptide(L)'
;MAHVSIAINGRNYTVACDDGEEAHLSYLAGIVDQKVSELTRSIGQVPEGRLLLMACLVLADELSERQEQVELLGAELTQVREGGREPGARNAQAEVTVAQVLEAATRRIEDIAARLS
;
A
#
# COMPACT_ATOMS: atom_id res chain seq x y z
N MET A 1 14.62 0.37 20.79
CA MET A 1 13.34 -0.23 20.42
C MET A 1 12.20 0.45 21.12
N ALA A 2 11.25 0.92 20.38
CA ALA A 2 10.06 1.54 20.93
C ALA A 2 8.88 0.56 20.90
N HIS A 3 7.85 0.88 21.64
CA HIS A 3 6.61 0.13 21.61
C HIS A 3 5.45 1.09 21.40
N VAL A 4 4.47 0.66 20.62
CA VAL A 4 3.29 1.46 20.36
C VAL A 4 2.05 0.60 20.62
N SER A 5 1.04 1.22 21.22
CA SER A 5 -0.25 0.56 21.41
C SER A 5 -1.15 0.90 20.25
N ILE A 6 -1.67 -0.13 19.59
CA ILE A 6 -2.60 0.03 18.46
C ILE A 6 -3.94 -0.59 18.82
N ALA A 7 -5.01 0.00 18.30
CA ALA A 7 -6.36 -0.48 18.53
C ALA A 7 -6.94 -1.06 17.24
N ILE A 8 -7.31 -2.34 17.29
CA ILE A 8 -7.91 -3.02 16.16
C ILE A 8 -9.12 -3.80 16.68
N ASN A 9 -10.27 -3.56 16.08
CA ASN A 9 -11.53 -4.20 16.44
C ASN A 9 -11.88 -4.00 17.93
N GLY A 10 -11.58 -2.81 18.45
CA GLY A 10 -11.85 -2.48 19.85
C GLY A 10 -10.88 -3.08 20.86
N ARG A 11 -9.85 -3.78 20.40
CA ARG A 11 -8.84 -4.38 21.25
C ARG A 11 -7.51 -3.66 21.09
N ASN A 12 -6.76 -3.55 22.18
CA ASN A 12 -5.46 -2.91 22.17
C ASN A 12 -4.35 -3.96 22.10
N TYR A 13 -3.40 -3.70 21.21
CA TYR A 13 -2.22 -4.53 21.01
C TYR A 13 -0.98 -3.68 21.16
N THR A 14 0.03 -4.20 21.82
CA THR A 14 1.31 -3.52 21.91
C THR A 14 2.27 -4.15 20.91
N VAL A 15 2.83 -3.32 20.04
CA VAL A 15 3.71 -3.77 18.97
C VAL A 15 5.06 -3.08 19.12
N ALA A 16 6.14 -3.84 18.97
CA ALA A 16 7.48 -3.29 18.97
C ALA A 16 7.78 -2.65 17.61
N CYS A 17 8.48 -1.55 17.62
CA CYS A 17 8.85 -0.85 16.40
C CYS A 17 10.19 -0.14 16.61
N ASP A 18 10.76 0.36 15.52
CA ASP A 18 11.95 1.18 15.59
C ASP A 18 11.59 2.58 16.09
N ASP A 19 12.58 3.24 16.69
CA ASP A 19 12.37 4.59 17.19
C ASP A 19 12.00 5.52 16.04
N GLY A 20 10.95 6.30 16.26
CA GLY A 20 10.47 7.23 15.26
C GLY A 20 9.41 6.67 14.30
N GLU A 21 9.07 5.38 14.41
CA GLU A 21 8.06 4.74 13.54
C GLU A 21 6.69 4.61 14.21
N GLU A 22 6.54 5.07 15.44
CA GLU A 22 5.31 4.92 16.20
C GLU A 22 4.09 5.55 15.49
N ALA A 23 4.26 6.76 14.98
CA ALA A 23 3.18 7.46 14.27
C ALA A 23 2.78 6.73 12.99
N HIS A 24 3.76 6.19 12.28
CA HIS A 24 3.51 5.44 11.06
C HIS A 24 2.76 4.14 11.34
N LEU A 25 3.15 3.41 12.38
CA LEU A 25 2.45 2.20 12.78
C LEU A 25 1.02 2.48 13.24
N SER A 26 0.81 3.59 13.94
CA SER A 26 -0.55 4.01 14.32
C SER A 26 -1.41 4.30 13.09
N TYR A 27 -0.84 4.92 12.08
CA TYR A 27 -1.52 5.17 10.81
C TYR A 27 -1.89 3.87 10.11
N LEU A 28 -0.95 2.92 10.03
CA LEU A 28 -1.20 1.61 9.43
C LEU A 28 -2.26 0.83 10.21
N ALA A 29 -2.22 0.92 11.52
CA ALA A 29 -3.21 0.26 12.37
C ALA A 29 -4.62 0.81 12.10
N GLY A 30 -4.75 2.10 11.82
CA GLY A 30 -6.02 2.71 11.44
C GLY A 30 -6.57 2.12 10.14
N ILE A 31 -5.71 1.86 9.17
CA ILE A 31 -6.10 1.23 7.92
C ILE A 31 -6.60 -0.20 8.17
N VAL A 32 -5.86 -0.96 8.96
CA VAL A 32 -6.25 -2.33 9.31
C VAL A 32 -7.58 -2.36 10.07
N ASP A 33 -7.73 -1.46 11.04
CA ASP A 33 -8.95 -1.37 11.83
C ASP A 33 -10.17 -1.07 10.94
N GLN A 34 -10.01 -0.19 9.98
CA GLN A 34 -11.06 0.12 9.02
C GLN A 34 -11.46 -1.10 8.19
N LYS A 35 -10.48 -1.87 7.70
CA LYS A 35 -10.74 -3.10 6.95
C LYS A 35 -11.45 -4.14 7.81
N VAL A 36 -11.03 -4.30 9.05
CA VAL A 36 -11.66 -5.21 9.99
C VAL A 36 -13.11 -4.81 10.24
N SER A 37 -13.36 -3.51 10.41
CA SER A 37 -14.73 -3.00 10.59
C SER A 37 -15.62 -3.28 9.38
N GLU A 38 -15.10 -3.09 8.17
CA GLU A 38 -15.83 -3.38 6.94
C GLU A 38 -16.18 -4.87 6.84
N LEU A 39 -15.21 -5.73 7.16
CA LEU A 39 -15.43 -7.18 7.15
C LEU A 39 -16.47 -7.60 8.19
N THR A 40 -16.42 -7.04 9.38
CA THR A 40 -17.36 -7.35 10.44
C THR A 40 -18.78 -7.00 10.02
N ARG A 41 -18.96 -5.89 9.31
CA ARG A 41 -20.29 -5.51 8.78
C ARG A 41 -20.80 -6.48 7.72
N SER A 42 -19.89 -7.00 6.88
CA SER A 42 -20.26 -7.89 5.78
C SER A 42 -20.50 -9.32 6.23
N ILE A 43 -19.67 -9.82 7.12
CA ILE A 43 -19.61 -11.25 7.46
C ILE A 43 -20.28 -11.53 8.80
N GLY A 44 -20.42 -10.51 9.64
CA GLY A 44 -20.90 -10.68 10.99
C GLY A 44 -19.79 -11.07 11.95
N GLN A 45 -20.16 -11.67 13.07
CA GLN A 45 -19.18 -12.02 14.09
C GLN A 45 -18.52 -13.35 13.78
N VAL A 46 -17.19 -13.32 13.69
CA VAL A 46 -16.35 -14.50 13.53
C VAL A 46 -15.21 -14.42 14.55
N PRO A 47 -14.56 -15.55 14.86
CA PRO A 47 -13.41 -15.51 15.77
C PRO A 47 -12.35 -14.52 15.29
N GLU A 48 -11.71 -13.82 16.24
CA GLU A 48 -10.81 -12.74 15.93
C GLU A 48 -9.62 -13.17 15.07
N GLY A 49 -9.06 -14.34 15.33
CA GLY A 49 -7.96 -14.85 14.51
C GLY A 49 -8.36 -15.02 13.06
N ARG A 50 -9.55 -15.55 12.81
CA ARG A 50 -10.07 -15.70 11.46
C ARG A 50 -10.36 -14.34 10.82
N LEU A 51 -10.92 -13.42 11.59
CA LEU A 51 -11.21 -12.07 11.11
C LEU A 51 -9.93 -11.35 10.68
N LEU A 52 -8.88 -11.43 11.49
CA LEU A 52 -7.59 -10.84 11.17
C LEU A 52 -6.95 -11.48 9.94
N LEU A 53 -7.07 -12.80 9.80
CA LEU A 53 -6.58 -13.51 8.62
C LEU A 53 -7.30 -13.03 7.37
N MET A 54 -8.61 -12.89 7.43
CA MET A 54 -9.40 -12.39 6.31
C MET A 54 -9.03 -10.95 5.95
N ALA A 55 -8.79 -10.10 6.96
CA ALA A 55 -8.33 -8.74 6.74
C ALA A 55 -6.97 -8.74 6.05
N CYS A 56 -6.05 -9.61 6.46
CA CYS A 56 -4.75 -9.74 5.81
C CYS A 56 -4.89 -10.15 4.35
N LEU A 57 -5.76 -11.08 4.05
CA LEU A 57 -5.98 -11.54 2.67
C LEU A 57 -6.60 -10.43 1.80
N VAL A 58 -7.53 -9.67 2.34
CA VAL A 58 -8.12 -8.54 1.62
C VAL A 58 -7.07 -7.48 1.33
N LEU A 59 -6.25 -7.15 2.31
CA LEU A 59 -5.19 -6.17 2.14
C LEU A 59 -4.13 -6.65 1.14
N ALA A 60 -3.79 -7.93 1.18
CA ALA A 60 -2.85 -8.51 0.22
C ALA A 60 -3.43 -8.48 -1.20
N ASP A 61 -4.72 -8.73 -1.34
CA ASP A 61 -5.40 -8.65 -2.63
C ASP A 61 -5.37 -7.22 -3.18
N GLU A 62 -5.68 -6.24 -2.34
CA GLU A 62 -5.60 -4.83 -2.74
C GLU A 62 -4.18 -4.43 -3.14
N LEU A 63 -3.19 -4.90 -2.39
CA LEU A 63 -1.79 -4.65 -2.73
C LEU A 63 -1.43 -5.25 -4.07
N SER A 64 -1.86 -6.48 -4.33
CA SER A 64 -1.64 -7.16 -5.61
C SER A 64 -2.27 -6.40 -6.77
N GLU A 65 -3.50 -5.93 -6.59
CA GLU A 65 -4.18 -5.13 -7.61
C GLU A 65 -3.42 -3.83 -7.91
N ARG A 66 -2.94 -3.16 -6.89
CA ARG A 66 -2.16 -1.93 -7.07
C ARG A 66 -0.83 -2.19 -7.77
N GLN A 67 -0.19 -3.30 -7.46
CA GLN A 67 1.04 -3.70 -8.15
C GLN A 67 0.78 -3.96 -9.62
N GLU A 68 -0.33 -4.64 -9.95
CA GLU A 68 -0.73 -4.84 -11.34
C GLU A 68 -0.97 -3.51 -12.05
N GLN A 69 -1.65 -2.57 -11.39
CA GLN A 69 -1.88 -1.24 -11.95
C GLN A 69 -0.58 -0.51 -12.22
N VAL A 70 0.37 -0.59 -11.31
CA VAL A 70 1.69 0.03 -11.50
C VAL A 70 2.41 -0.60 -12.67
N GLU A 71 2.37 -1.92 -12.80
CA GLU A 71 2.99 -2.63 -13.93
C GLU A 71 2.33 -2.26 -15.26
N LEU A 72 0.99 -2.18 -15.29
CA LEU A 72 0.27 -1.77 -16.48
C LEU A 72 0.60 -0.34 -16.90
N LEU A 73 0.68 0.57 -15.93
CA LEU A 73 1.08 1.94 -16.20
C LEU A 73 2.51 2.01 -16.70
N GLY A 74 3.40 1.19 -16.15
CA GLY A 74 4.78 1.08 -16.62
C GLY A 74 4.85 0.56 -18.05
N ALA A 75 4.04 -0.45 -18.39
CA ALA A 75 3.96 -0.99 -19.73
C ALA A 75 3.39 0.02 -20.72
N GLU A 76 2.34 0.73 -20.34
CA GLU A 76 1.77 1.81 -21.16
C GLU A 76 2.80 2.91 -21.41
N LEU A 77 3.55 3.27 -20.38
CA LEU A 77 4.60 4.26 -20.53
C LEU A 77 5.67 3.81 -21.50
N THR A 78 6.07 2.55 -21.44
CA THR A 78 7.03 1.96 -22.36
C THR A 78 6.51 1.98 -23.80
N GLN A 79 5.24 1.64 -24.00
CA GLN A 79 4.61 1.70 -25.32
C GLN A 79 4.56 3.13 -25.85
N VAL A 80 4.26 4.09 -25.02
CA VAL A 80 4.26 5.50 -25.41
C VAL A 80 5.67 5.93 -25.82
N ARG A 81 6.71 5.49 -25.09
CA ARG A 81 8.10 5.76 -25.45
C ARG A 81 8.48 5.14 -26.79
N GLU A 82 8.07 3.91 -27.03
CA GLU A 82 8.40 3.19 -28.26
C GLU A 82 7.59 3.70 -29.45
N GLY A 83 6.30 4.00 -29.23
CA GLY A 83 5.44 4.54 -30.27
C GLY A 83 5.59 6.02 -30.50
N GLY A 84 6.10 6.73 -29.52
CA GLY A 84 6.17 8.18 -29.52
C GLY A 84 7.50 8.75 -29.93
N ARG A 85 8.12 8.18 -30.94
CA ARG A 85 9.34 8.78 -31.51
C ARG A 85 9.08 10.06 -32.27
N GLU A 86 7.88 10.51 -32.23
CA GLU A 86 7.57 11.80 -32.75
C GLU A 86 8.14 12.86 -31.85
N PRO A 87 8.91 13.71 -32.48
CA PRO A 87 9.72 14.60 -31.71
C PRO A 87 8.90 15.71 -31.19
N GLY A 88 8.80 15.78 -30.03
CA GLY A 88 8.37 17.01 -29.46
C GLY A 88 9.05 17.08 -28.12
N ALA A 89 9.69 18.16 -27.85
CA ALA A 89 10.18 18.45 -26.53
C ALA A 89 9.08 18.34 -25.48
N ARG A 90 7.85 18.49 -25.89
CA ARG A 90 6.66 18.30 -25.05
C ARG A 90 6.49 16.86 -24.57
N ASN A 91 6.67 15.90 -25.49
CA ASN A 91 6.51 14.49 -25.16
C ASN A 91 7.62 14.01 -24.23
N ALA A 92 8.84 14.48 -24.47
CA ALA A 92 9.96 14.15 -23.62
C ALA A 92 9.76 14.65 -22.18
N GLN A 93 9.27 15.87 -22.00
CA GLN A 93 8.98 16.41 -20.67
C GLN A 93 7.82 15.68 -19.99
N ALA A 94 6.77 15.35 -20.72
CA ALA A 94 5.64 14.60 -20.20
C ALA A 94 6.08 13.20 -19.76
N GLU A 95 6.90 12.53 -20.56
CA GLU A 95 7.44 11.21 -20.22
C GLU A 95 8.29 11.23 -18.96
N VAL A 96 9.15 12.23 -18.84
CA VAL A 96 9.99 12.38 -17.64
C VAL A 96 9.13 12.60 -16.40
N THR A 97 8.10 13.42 -16.48
CA THR A 97 7.21 13.69 -15.37
C THR A 97 6.47 12.44 -14.91
N VAL A 98 5.92 11.68 -15.86
CA VAL A 98 5.20 10.45 -15.56
C VAL A 98 6.15 9.40 -14.98
N ALA A 99 7.35 9.29 -15.54
CA ALA A 99 8.36 8.37 -15.01
C ALA A 99 8.75 8.72 -13.58
N GLN A 100 8.88 9.99 -13.27
CA GLN A 100 9.17 10.44 -11.90
C GLN A 100 8.05 10.09 -10.93
N VAL A 101 6.82 10.25 -11.33
CA VAL A 101 5.65 9.87 -10.52
C VAL A 101 5.63 8.36 -10.27
N LEU A 102 5.90 7.58 -11.31
CA LEU A 102 5.96 6.11 -11.17
C LEU A 102 7.09 5.67 -10.26
N GLU A 103 8.25 6.28 -10.37
CA GLU A 103 9.38 5.97 -9.48
C GLU A 103 9.05 6.29 -8.02
N ALA A 104 8.44 7.43 -7.79
CA ALA A 104 8.04 7.83 -6.43
C ALA A 104 7.02 6.85 -5.85
N ALA A 105 6.04 6.42 -6.64
CA ALA A 105 5.04 5.45 -6.22
C ALA A 105 5.69 4.09 -5.92
N THR A 106 6.58 3.64 -6.78
CA THR A 106 7.31 2.38 -6.60
C THR A 106 8.16 2.41 -5.34
N ARG A 107 8.87 3.50 -5.10
CA ARG A 107 9.67 3.65 -3.89
C ARG A 107 8.83 3.59 -2.63
N ARG A 108 7.66 4.21 -2.65
CA ARG A 108 6.75 4.18 -1.50
C ARG A 108 6.28 2.76 -1.21
N ILE A 109 5.96 2.00 -2.25
CA ILE A 109 5.56 0.60 -2.13
C ILE A 109 6.71 -0.23 -1.57
N GLU A 110 7.91 -0.07 -2.09
CA GLU A 110 9.10 -0.78 -1.63
C GLU A 110 9.44 -0.44 -0.18
N ASP A 111 9.32 0.82 0.21
CA ASP A 111 9.57 1.27 1.57
C ASP A 111 8.57 0.63 2.54
N ILE A 112 7.30 0.56 2.17
CA ILE A 112 6.27 -0.09 2.99
C ILE A 112 6.57 -1.58 3.12
N ALA A 113 6.91 -2.24 2.02
CA ALA A 113 7.26 -3.66 2.03
C ALA A 113 8.49 -3.93 2.90
N ALA A 114 9.50 -3.08 2.84
CA ALA A 114 10.70 -3.20 3.65
C ALA A 114 10.40 -3.04 5.14
N ARG A 115 9.46 -2.16 5.49
CA ARG A 115 9.06 -1.96 6.88
C ARG A 115 8.23 -3.10 7.44
N LEU A 116 7.52 -3.81 6.57
CA LEU A 116 6.69 -4.93 6.97
C LEU A 116 7.44 -6.26 7.06
N SER A 117 8.62 -6.32 6.49
CA SER A 117 9.42 -7.54 6.46
C SER A 117 10.30 -7.74 7.69
#